data_459146c45e3f63a12375587ca7847af9
#
_entry.id   459146c45e3f63a12375587ca7847af9
#
_cell.length_a   1.000
_cell.length_b   1.000
_cell.length_c   1.000
_cell.angle_alpha   90.00
_cell.angle_beta   90.00
_cell.angle_gamma   90.00
#
_symmetry.space_group_name_H-M   'P 1'
#
loop_
_entity.id
_entity.type
_entity.pdbx_description
1 polymer ?
#
loop_
_entity_poly.entity_id
_entity_poly.type
_entity_poly.pdbx_seq_one_letter_code
_entity_poly.pdbx_strand_id
1 'polypeptide(L)'
;LHPTELCTLSAHDALPSLPAGAVLVHAETGEIIAASGNRTVQENDPAGHAEIVVLQAGGKHFNSPRLPECDLYVTLEPCPMCATAISFARIRRVYFGAYDPKGGGIEHGPCIYNQPTCHHAPEVYGGLHEEECSALLKDFFKARRAENKA
;
A
#
# COMPACT_ATOMS: atom_id res chain seq x y z
N LEU A 1 11.40 -5.87 -8.56
CA LEU A 1 11.00 -4.47 -8.78
C LEU A 1 11.97 -3.57 -8.02
N HIS A 2 12.55 -2.61 -8.69
CA HIS A 2 13.43 -1.66 -8.01
C HIS A 2 12.56 -0.67 -7.22
N PRO A 3 12.91 -0.34 -5.97
CA PRO A 3 12.09 0.56 -5.14
C PRO A 3 11.81 1.94 -5.77
N THR A 4 12.72 2.44 -6.61
CA THR A 4 12.51 3.68 -7.36
C THR A 4 11.38 3.55 -8.37
N GLU A 5 11.20 2.37 -8.95
CA GLU A 5 10.09 2.08 -9.87
C GLU A 5 8.75 2.07 -9.16
N LEU A 6 8.73 1.68 -7.88
CA LEU A 6 7.51 1.69 -7.07
C LEU A 6 6.95 3.10 -6.90
N CYS A 7 7.78 4.06 -6.52
CA CYS A 7 7.34 5.45 -6.38
C CYS A 7 6.92 6.05 -7.72
N THR A 8 7.59 5.66 -8.80
CA THR A 8 7.30 6.13 -10.16
C THR A 8 6.02 5.52 -10.72
N LEU A 9 5.84 4.21 -10.59
CA LEU A 9 4.61 3.50 -10.98
C LEU A 9 3.40 4.03 -10.22
N SER A 10 3.55 4.21 -8.90
CA SER A 10 2.53 4.77 -8.04
C SER A 10 2.11 6.19 -8.47
N ALA A 11 3.06 7.01 -8.89
CA ALA A 11 2.78 8.37 -9.35
C ALA A 11 2.03 8.40 -10.69
N HIS A 12 2.32 7.46 -11.60
CA HIS A 12 1.68 7.37 -12.91
C HIS A 12 0.27 6.77 -12.84
N ASP A 13 0.08 5.72 -12.03
CA ASP A 13 -1.22 5.07 -11.89
C ASP A 13 -2.18 5.82 -10.94
N ALA A 14 -1.66 6.75 -10.16
CA ALA A 14 -2.42 7.52 -9.17
C ALA A 14 -3.00 8.83 -9.70
N LEU A 15 -2.82 9.18 -10.96
CA LEU A 15 -3.37 10.41 -11.52
C LEU A 15 -4.88 10.30 -11.75
N PRO A 16 -5.70 11.27 -11.27
CA PRO A 16 -5.35 12.49 -10.54
C PRO A 16 -5.36 12.37 -9.02
N SER A 17 -5.31 11.16 -8.49
CA SER A 17 -5.39 10.88 -7.06
C SER A 17 -4.01 10.84 -6.38
N LEU A 18 -4.00 10.57 -5.09
CA LEU A 18 -2.81 10.49 -4.23
C LEU A 18 -1.66 9.68 -4.85
N PRO A 19 -0.40 10.12 -4.72
CA PRO A 19 0.76 9.29 -5.05
C PRO A 19 0.96 8.13 -4.07
N ALA A 20 -0.04 7.85 -3.26
CA ALA A 20 -0.13 6.65 -2.44
C ALA A 20 -0.60 5.50 -3.33
N GLY A 21 0.27 4.56 -3.60
CA GLY A 21 -0.02 3.44 -4.45
C GLY A 21 0.47 2.12 -3.87
N ALA A 22 -0.06 1.04 -4.43
CA ALA A 22 0.32 -0.32 -4.07
C ALA A 22 0.52 -1.17 -5.32
N VAL A 23 1.47 -2.09 -5.25
CA VAL A 23 1.77 -3.06 -6.31
C VAL A 23 1.84 -4.44 -5.70
N LEU A 24 1.05 -5.36 -6.23
CA LEU A 24 1.06 -6.77 -5.84
C LEU A 24 1.88 -7.55 -6.85
N VAL A 25 2.88 -8.29 -6.38
CA VAL A 25 3.84 -8.99 -7.21
C VAL A 25 3.89 -10.46 -6.82
N HIS A 26 3.93 -11.34 -7.83
CA HIS A 26 4.25 -12.76 -7.60
C HIS A 26 5.73 -12.87 -7.23
N ALA A 27 6.02 -13.37 -6.03
CA ALA A 27 7.37 -13.32 -5.47
C ALA A 27 8.40 -14.12 -6.27
N GLU A 28 8.00 -15.28 -6.79
CA GLU A 28 8.90 -16.17 -7.52
C GLU A 28 9.21 -15.67 -8.93
N THR A 29 8.20 -15.21 -9.66
CA THR A 29 8.35 -14.82 -11.07
C THR A 29 8.65 -13.33 -11.27
N GLY A 30 8.36 -12.49 -10.26
CA GLY A 30 8.45 -11.04 -10.38
C GLY A 30 7.31 -10.42 -11.20
N GLU A 31 6.30 -11.19 -11.60
CA GLU A 31 5.16 -10.70 -12.35
C GLU A 31 4.32 -9.74 -11.52
N ILE A 32 3.99 -8.58 -12.08
CA ILE A 32 3.06 -7.64 -11.47
C ILE A 32 1.65 -8.15 -11.69
N ILE A 33 0.96 -8.51 -10.61
CA ILE A 33 -0.41 -9.03 -10.62
C ILE A 33 -1.43 -7.90 -10.67
N ALA A 34 -1.19 -6.85 -9.88
CA ALA A 34 -2.06 -5.69 -9.83
C ALA A 34 -1.29 -4.46 -9.34
N ALA A 35 -1.71 -3.29 -9.80
CA ALA A 35 -1.18 -2.01 -9.34
C ALA A 35 -2.35 -1.02 -9.27
N SER A 36 -2.38 -0.19 -8.24
CA SER A 36 -3.43 0.82 -8.08
C SER A 36 -2.97 1.98 -7.20
N GLY A 37 -3.54 3.16 -7.45
CA GLY A 37 -3.58 4.25 -6.50
C GLY A 37 -4.79 4.12 -5.56
N ASN A 38 -4.95 5.10 -4.69
CA ASN A 38 -6.11 5.23 -3.81
C ASN A 38 -7.38 5.51 -4.65
N ARG A 39 -8.46 4.80 -4.37
CA ARG A 39 -9.74 4.87 -5.08
C ARG A 39 -10.92 5.37 -4.22
N THR A 40 -10.66 5.86 -3.03
CA THR A 40 -11.72 6.27 -2.10
C THR A 40 -12.66 7.32 -2.68
N VAL A 41 -12.11 8.34 -3.34
CA VAL A 41 -12.90 9.44 -3.91
C VAL A 41 -13.56 9.02 -5.22
N GLN A 42 -12.82 8.40 -6.13
CA GLN A 42 -13.31 8.02 -7.46
C GLN A 42 -14.47 7.04 -7.40
N GLU A 43 -14.47 6.14 -6.42
CA GLU A 43 -15.46 5.06 -6.30
C GLU A 43 -16.41 5.26 -5.12
N ASN A 44 -16.33 6.38 -4.41
CA ASN A 44 -17.11 6.63 -3.18
C ASN A 44 -17.00 5.46 -2.20
N ASP A 45 -15.81 4.91 -2.06
CA ASP A 45 -15.53 3.74 -1.24
C ASP A 45 -14.62 4.12 -0.06
N PRO A 46 -15.13 4.18 1.16
CA PRO A 46 -14.30 4.55 2.33
C PRO A 46 -13.17 3.56 2.61
N ALA A 47 -13.27 2.34 2.11
CA ALA A 47 -12.25 1.31 2.25
C ALA A 47 -11.37 1.15 0.99
N GLY A 48 -11.55 1.99 -0.02
CA GLY A 48 -10.88 1.90 -1.33
C GLY A 48 -9.42 2.36 -1.34
N HIS A 49 -8.66 2.01 -0.32
CA HIS A 49 -7.21 2.23 -0.28
C HIS A 49 -6.52 1.38 -1.35
N ALA A 50 -5.38 1.84 -1.83
CA ALA A 50 -4.63 1.16 -2.88
C ALA A 50 -4.35 -0.31 -2.53
N GLU A 51 -3.99 -0.58 -1.28
CA GLU A 51 -3.71 -1.93 -0.79
C GLU A 51 -4.95 -2.83 -0.92
N ILE A 52 -6.11 -2.34 -0.50
CA ILE A 52 -7.38 -3.10 -0.60
C ILE A 52 -7.68 -3.42 -2.05
N VAL A 53 -7.52 -2.44 -2.95
CA VAL A 53 -7.80 -2.63 -4.38
C VAL A 53 -6.94 -3.73 -4.99
N VAL A 54 -5.63 -3.72 -4.72
CA VAL A 54 -4.73 -4.74 -5.29
C VAL A 54 -4.91 -6.11 -4.65
N LEU A 55 -5.26 -6.19 -3.37
CA LEU A 55 -5.57 -7.46 -2.71
C LEU A 55 -6.82 -8.10 -3.31
N GLN A 56 -7.87 -7.31 -3.55
CA GLN A 56 -9.10 -7.79 -4.22
C GLN A 56 -8.80 -8.28 -5.63
N ALA A 57 -8.01 -7.54 -6.39
CA ALA A 57 -7.60 -7.94 -7.74
C ALA A 57 -6.80 -9.24 -7.73
N GLY A 58 -5.87 -9.38 -6.77
CA GLY A 58 -5.10 -10.60 -6.58
C GLY A 58 -5.98 -11.81 -6.25
N GLY A 59 -6.95 -11.63 -5.37
CA GLY A 59 -7.91 -12.67 -5.02
C GLY A 59 -8.68 -13.18 -6.23
N LYS A 60 -9.12 -12.28 -7.10
CA LYS A 60 -9.79 -12.63 -8.35
C LYS A 60 -8.85 -13.32 -9.34
N HIS A 61 -7.62 -12.80 -9.46
CA HIS A 61 -6.63 -13.36 -10.38
C HIS A 61 -6.28 -14.81 -10.04
N PHE A 62 -6.05 -15.11 -8.76
CA PHE A 62 -5.70 -16.44 -8.29
C PHE A 62 -6.91 -17.30 -7.91
N ASN A 63 -8.11 -16.75 -7.96
CA ASN A 63 -9.34 -17.40 -7.49
C ASN A 63 -9.17 -17.95 -6.05
N SER A 64 -8.61 -17.13 -5.18
CA SER A 64 -8.29 -17.48 -3.79
C SER A 64 -8.30 -16.25 -2.90
N PRO A 65 -8.85 -16.34 -1.67
CA PRO A 65 -8.75 -15.26 -0.70
C PRO A 65 -7.36 -15.15 -0.07
N ARG A 66 -6.48 -16.10 -0.34
CA ARG A 66 -5.13 -16.17 0.23
C ARG A 66 -4.09 -16.07 -0.87
N LEU A 67 -3.07 -15.26 -0.64
CA LEU A 67 -2.04 -14.90 -1.61
C LEU A 67 -0.63 -15.16 -1.01
N PRO A 68 -0.33 -16.40 -0.57
CA PRO A 68 0.92 -16.69 0.17
C PRO A 68 2.17 -16.56 -0.69
N GLU A 69 2.03 -16.53 -2.00
CA GLU A 69 3.15 -16.41 -2.96
C GLU A 69 3.38 -14.98 -3.42
N CYS A 70 2.64 -14.01 -2.87
CA CYS A 70 2.71 -12.62 -3.30
C CYS A 70 3.42 -11.73 -2.27
N ASP A 71 4.12 -10.75 -2.80
CA ASP A 71 4.69 -9.64 -2.05
C ASP A 71 3.92 -8.35 -2.39
N LEU A 72 3.79 -7.48 -1.41
CA LEU A 72 3.10 -6.20 -1.56
C LEU A 72 4.10 -5.06 -1.37
N TYR A 73 4.10 -4.13 -2.32
CA TYR A 73 4.88 -2.90 -2.28
C TYR A 73 3.94 -1.72 -2.14
N VAL A 74 4.19 -0.84 -1.17
CA VAL A 74 3.34 0.32 -0.87
C VAL A 74 4.21 1.56 -0.67
N THR A 75 3.76 2.72 -1.12
CA THR A 75 4.53 3.96 -0.94
C THR A 75 4.49 4.50 0.48
N LEU A 76 3.41 4.25 1.19
CA LEU A 76 3.21 4.71 2.57
C LEU A 76 2.89 3.51 3.48
N GLU A 77 3.38 3.55 4.72
CA GLU A 77 3.05 2.54 5.72
C GLU A 77 1.54 2.27 5.76
N PRO A 78 1.10 1.01 5.59
CA PRO A 78 -0.31 0.68 5.63
C PRO A 78 -1.01 1.08 6.93
N CYS A 79 -2.23 1.60 6.81
CA CYS A 79 -3.07 1.91 7.96
C CYS A 79 -3.55 0.62 8.66
N PRO A 80 -4.19 0.71 9.84
CA PRO A 80 -4.65 -0.49 10.56
C PRO A 80 -5.60 -1.37 9.74
N MET A 81 -6.51 -0.79 8.97
CA MET A 81 -7.42 -1.54 8.09
C MET A 81 -6.65 -2.35 7.05
N CYS A 82 -5.72 -1.70 6.35
CA CYS A 82 -4.92 -2.35 5.31
C CYS A 82 -3.96 -3.39 5.89
N ALA A 83 -3.33 -3.09 7.02
CA ALA A 83 -2.47 -4.05 7.72
C ALA A 83 -3.24 -5.34 8.07
N THR A 84 -4.47 -5.22 8.55
CA THR A 84 -5.34 -6.34 8.85
C THR A 84 -5.73 -7.11 7.59
N ALA A 85 -6.10 -6.42 6.52
CA ALA A 85 -6.45 -7.05 5.24
C ALA A 85 -5.26 -7.82 4.65
N ILE A 86 -4.07 -7.26 4.74
CA ILE A 86 -2.81 -7.91 4.32
C ILE A 86 -2.61 -9.23 5.09
N SER A 87 -2.86 -9.22 6.40
CA SER A 87 -2.81 -10.43 7.22
C SER A 87 -3.84 -11.47 6.75
N PHE A 88 -5.09 -11.06 6.51
CA PHE A 88 -6.15 -11.94 6.02
C PHE A 88 -5.77 -12.57 4.68
N ALA A 89 -5.15 -11.80 3.80
CA ALA A 89 -4.70 -12.27 2.49
C ALA A 89 -3.46 -13.18 2.56
N ARG A 90 -2.84 -13.33 3.72
CA ARG A 90 -1.63 -14.14 3.92
C ARG A 90 -0.46 -13.72 3.03
N ILE A 91 -0.30 -12.41 2.82
CA ILE A 91 0.82 -11.85 2.06
C ILE A 91 2.15 -12.27 2.67
N ARG A 92 3.09 -12.66 1.83
CA ARG A 92 4.41 -13.14 2.25
C ARG A 92 5.27 -12.01 2.85
N ARG A 93 5.43 -10.92 2.11
CA ARG A 93 6.26 -9.77 2.49
C ARG A 93 5.57 -8.46 2.14
N VAL A 94 5.72 -7.47 3.02
CA VAL A 94 5.28 -6.10 2.77
C VAL A 94 6.49 -5.18 2.77
N TYR A 95 6.64 -4.43 1.70
CA TYR A 95 7.65 -3.39 1.56
C TYR A 95 6.94 -2.04 1.50
N PHE A 96 7.33 -1.10 2.36
CA PHE A 96 6.78 0.25 2.25
C PHE A 96 7.87 1.32 2.27
N GLY A 97 7.58 2.46 1.62
CA GLY A 97 8.50 3.57 1.52
C GLY A 97 8.52 4.43 2.78
N ALA A 98 7.58 5.33 2.89
CA ALA A 98 7.51 6.26 4.02
C ALA A 98 6.80 5.66 5.22
N TYR A 99 7.28 5.97 6.43
CA TYR A 99 6.56 5.70 7.68
C TYR A 99 5.43 6.70 7.86
N ASP A 100 4.36 6.26 8.52
CA ASP A 100 3.21 7.11 8.83
C ASP A 100 2.94 7.11 10.36
N PRO A 101 3.56 8.03 11.10
CA PRO A 101 3.35 8.11 12.55
C PRO A 101 1.92 8.44 12.97
N LYS A 102 1.13 9.05 12.09
CA LYS A 102 -0.24 9.49 12.40
C LYS A 102 -1.29 8.44 12.05
N GLY A 103 -1.12 7.74 10.94
CA GLY A 103 -2.12 6.84 10.42
C GLY A 103 -1.65 5.41 10.19
N GLY A 104 -0.39 5.10 10.45
CA GLY A 104 0.17 3.78 10.24
C GLY A 104 -0.37 2.73 11.19
N GLY A 105 -0.31 1.48 10.77
CA GLY A 105 -0.82 0.34 11.52
C GLY A 105 0.19 -0.79 11.71
N ILE A 106 1.40 -0.68 11.17
CA ILE A 106 2.44 -1.72 11.24
C ILE A 106 3.48 -1.40 12.30
N GLU A 107 4.23 -0.31 12.12
CA GLU A 107 5.28 0.14 13.05
C GLU A 107 4.77 1.25 13.98
N HIS A 108 3.61 1.79 13.71
CA HIS A 108 2.96 2.84 14.47
C HIS A 108 1.53 2.44 14.83
N GLY A 109 0.85 3.28 15.61
CA GLY A 109 -0.52 3.05 16.02
C GLY A 109 -0.70 1.72 16.73
N PRO A 110 -1.67 0.90 16.34
CA PRO A 110 -1.95 -0.37 17.02
C PRO A 110 -0.93 -1.47 16.77
N CYS A 111 0.05 -1.27 15.91
CA CYS A 111 1.05 -2.30 15.58
C CYS A 111 0.37 -3.66 15.35
N ILE A 112 -0.46 -3.74 14.33
CA ILE A 112 -1.39 -4.86 14.08
C ILE A 112 -0.71 -6.24 14.14
N TYR A 113 0.52 -6.35 13.61
CA TYR A 113 1.21 -7.65 13.56
C TYR A 113 1.76 -8.12 14.89
N ASN A 114 1.72 -7.27 15.92
CA ASN A 114 2.09 -7.63 17.29
C ASN A 114 0.87 -7.99 18.16
N GLN A 115 -0.34 -7.90 17.61
CA GLN A 115 -1.56 -8.15 18.38
C GLN A 115 -1.88 -9.65 18.46
N PRO A 116 -2.46 -10.09 19.60
CA PRO A 116 -2.76 -11.53 19.79
C PRO A 116 -3.82 -12.07 18.83
N THR A 117 -4.64 -11.21 18.24
CA THR A 117 -5.67 -11.60 17.26
C THR A 117 -5.14 -11.61 15.81
N CYS A 118 -3.88 -11.27 15.59
CA CYS A 118 -3.25 -11.37 14.28
C CYS A 118 -2.73 -12.79 14.07
N HIS A 119 -3.36 -13.54 13.15
CA HIS A 119 -3.02 -14.95 12.90
C HIS A 119 -1.96 -15.16 11.83
N HIS A 120 -1.63 -14.12 11.06
CA HIS A 120 -0.54 -14.13 10.09
C HIS A 120 0.13 -12.76 10.06
N ALA A 121 1.40 -12.72 10.35
CA ALA A 121 2.22 -11.53 10.21
C ALA A 121 3.16 -11.71 9.02
N PRO A 122 3.08 -10.85 7.98
CA PRO A 122 4.05 -10.87 6.90
C PRO A 122 5.43 -10.45 7.41
N GLU A 123 6.48 -10.79 6.67
CA GLU A 123 7.76 -10.11 6.85
C GLU A 123 7.58 -8.64 6.42
N VAL A 124 8.14 -7.70 7.19
CA VAL A 124 7.97 -6.27 6.95
C VAL A 124 9.32 -5.60 6.71
N TYR A 125 9.40 -4.83 5.65
CA TYR A 125 10.56 -4.02 5.29
C TYR A 125 10.11 -2.58 5.06
N GLY A 126 10.27 -1.72 6.06
CA GLY A 126 9.90 -0.31 5.99
C GLY A 126 11.08 0.60 5.68
N GLY A 127 10.75 1.82 5.24
CA GLY A 127 11.75 2.86 4.99
C GLY A 127 12.48 2.74 3.64
N LEU A 128 11.94 1.96 2.70
CA LEU A 128 12.51 1.84 1.35
C LEU A 128 12.31 3.16 0.59
N HIS A 129 13.42 3.85 0.30
CA HIS A 129 13.35 5.18 -0.33
C HIS A 129 12.43 6.14 0.42
N GLU A 130 12.50 6.13 1.75
CA GLU A 130 11.62 6.92 2.62
C GLU A 130 11.62 8.41 2.26
N GLU A 131 12.78 8.99 2.00
CA GLU A 131 12.91 10.41 1.67
C GLU A 131 12.15 10.76 0.39
N GLU A 132 12.30 9.96 -0.67
CA GLU A 132 11.65 10.16 -1.96
C GLU A 132 10.14 9.99 -1.86
N CYS A 133 9.68 8.94 -1.20
CA CYS A 133 8.25 8.69 -0.98
C CYS A 133 7.63 9.76 -0.09
N SER A 134 8.30 10.17 0.98
CA SER A 134 7.84 11.24 1.87
C SER A 134 7.76 12.58 1.14
N ALA A 135 8.75 12.93 0.33
CA ALA A 135 8.75 14.17 -0.45
C ALA A 135 7.59 14.19 -1.44
N LEU A 136 7.37 13.09 -2.15
CA LEU A 136 6.27 12.96 -3.11
C LEU A 136 4.91 13.17 -2.45
N LEU A 137 4.68 12.57 -1.29
CA LEU A 137 3.44 12.73 -0.52
C LEU A 137 3.27 14.17 -0.01
N LYS A 138 4.31 14.77 0.53
CA LYS A 138 4.28 16.16 1.03
C LYS A 138 3.98 17.14 -0.07
N ASP A 139 4.62 17.01 -1.22
CA ASP A 139 4.40 17.89 -2.37
C ASP A 139 2.98 17.76 -2.91
N PHE A 140 2.45 16.55 -2.98
CA PHE A 140 1.07 16.32 -3.38
C PHE A 140 0.07 17.00 -2.44
N PHE A 141 0.20 16.82 -1.14
CA PHE A 141 -0.71 17.42 -0.16
C PHE A 141 -0.59 18.93 -0.13
N LYS A 142 0.60 19.49 -0.35
CA LYS A 142 0.81 20.93 -0.47
C LYS A 142 0.08 21.51 -1.68
N ALA A 143 0.18 20.86 -2.84
CA ALA A 143 -0.52 21.26 -4.06
C ALA A 143 -2.04 21.22 -3.87
N ARG A 144 -2.57 20.15 -3.26
CA ARG A 144 -4.01 20.02 -2.96
C ARG A 144 -4.52 21.12 -2.03
N ARG A 145 -3.75 21.48 -1.00
CA ARG A 145 -4.13 22.59 -0.11
C ARG A 145 -4.14 23.93 -0.83
N ALA A 146 -3.23 24.16 -1.75
CA ALA A 146 -3.20 25.38 -2.57
C ALA A 146 -4.43 25.45 -3.50
N GLU A 147 -4.81 24.34 -4.13
CA GLU A 147 -6.01 24.25 -4.98
C GLU A 147 -7.29 24.55 -4.19
N ASN A 148 -7.40 24.02 -2.97
CA ASN A 148 -8.57 24.22 -2.11
C ASN A 148 -8.68 25.64 -1.52
N LYS A 149 -7.63 26.45 -1.61
CA LYS A 149 -7.61 27.86 -1.15
C LYS A 149 -7.89 28.86 -2.28
N ALA A 150 -7.84 28.41 -3.51
CA ALA A 150 -8.19 29.21 -4.67
C ALA A 150 -9.71 29.08 -4.93
#